data_7e3d6b9b9b60ebf14aa3a7e2b5f1e900
#
_entry.id   7e3d6b9b9b60ebf14aa3a7e2b5f1e900
#
_cell.length_a   1.000
_cell.length_b   1.000
_cell.length_c   1.000
_cell.angle_alpha   90.00
_cell.angle_beta   90.00
_cell.angle_gamma   90.00
#
_symmetry.space_group_name_H-M   'P 1'
#
loop_
_entity.id
_entity.type
_entity.pdbx_description
1 polymer ?
#
loop_
_entity_poly.entity_id
_entity_poly.type
_entity_poly.pdbx_seq_one_letter_code
_entity_poly.pdbx_strand_id
1 'polypeptide(L)'
;MLVGVYHFEVSIGDYDLSSSGLPTKFIAMKDNSGRMSFADVTKASQDVIYQFSSYTATGFFVSADGKIVTNLHVAKPWLFNGVKEKIELRYKEMIGQLNPALVSLVKVEGVLDKMYLIPQGKYFSSENAITCRVLSAGDDVENDIALVQSERSELPHGCRAVNVKDSIDVNEAALTVGKHIYTIGFPFGTGLQDLKSEKGIQVLARGGSITQATTEYSFSFDAASYQGASGSPIFNENGMLVGVLNAGVEVSQGFNYGIKAKFVKEMLDKPFKK
;
A
#
# COMPACT_ATOMS: atom_id res chain seq x y z
N MET A 1 -4.58 6.51 -8.95
CA MET A 1 -3.96 5.20 -8.69
C MET A 1 -2.59 5.41 -8.10
N LEU A 2 -2.21 4.61 -7.12
CA LEU A 2 -0.86 4.55 -6.58
C LEU A 2 -0.12 3.36 -7.17
N VAL A 3 1.18 3.53 -7.41
CA VAL A 3 2.10 2.47 -7.83
C VAL A 3 3.30 2.53 -6.89
N GLY A 4 3.57 1.44 -6.20
CA GLY A 4 4.71 1.33 -5.28
C GLY A 4 5.73 0.31 -5.74
N VAL A 5 6.97 0.54 -5.36
CA VAL A 5 8.11 -0.37 -5.56
C VAL A 5 8.86 -0.47 -4.24
N TYR A 6 9.11 -1.69 -3.79
CA TYR A 6 9.85 -1.93 -2.55
C TYR A 6 10.76 -3.15 -2.70
N HIS A 7 11.74 -3.23 -1.82
CA HIS A 7 12.58 -4.41 -1.70
C HIS A 7 12.85 -4.74 -0.23
N PHE A 8 13.53 -5.85 0.00
CA PHE A 8 14.04 -6.22 1.32
C PHE A 8 15.54 -6.13 1.35
N GLU A 9 16.07 -5.39 2.31
CA GLU A 9 17.49 -5.38 2.66
C GLU A 9 17.76 -6.36 3.78
N VAL A 10 18.86 -7.08 3.65
CA VAL A 10 19.35 -8.02 4.66
C VAL A 10 20.74 -7.59 5.09
N SER A 11 20.98 -7.53 6.39
CA SER A 11 22.28 -7.18 6.99
C SER A 11 22.61 -8.11 8.15
N ILE A 12 23.89 -8.11 8.56
CA ILE A 12 24.38 -8.82 9.73
C ILE A 12 24.73 -7.80 10.81
N GLY A 13 23.69 -7.40 11.58
CA GLY A 13 23.82 -6.35 12.58
C GLY A 13 24.36 -5.05 12.00
N ASP A 14 25.18 -4.39 12.78
CA ASP A 14 25.89 -3.16 12.38
C ASP A 14 27.35 -3.48 11.93
N TYR A 15 27.61 -4.73 11.59
CA TYR A 15 28.95 -5.15 11.12
C TYR A 15 29.23 -4.54 9.75
N ASP A 16 30.23 -3.69 9.71
CA ASP A 16 30.78 -3.22 8.44
C ASP A 16 31.73 -4.31 7.88
N LEU A 17 31.24 -5.06 6.91
CA LEU A 17 31.99 -6.10 6.21
C LEU A 17 32.83 -5.54 5.06
N SER A 18 32.78 -4.23 4.81
CA SER A 18 33.52 -3.59 3.69
C SER A 18 35.04 -3.78 3.75
N SER A 19 35.59 -3.88 4.96
CA SER A 19 37.01 -4.16 5.18
C SER A 19 37.44 -5.55 4.70
N SER A 20 36.52 -6.50 4.58
CA SER A 20 36.77 -7.84 4.04
C SER A 20 36.38 -7.97 2.55
N GLY A 21 36.03 -6.87 1.89
CA GLY A 21 35.57 -6.86 0.50
C GLY A 21 34.18 -7.46 0.28
N LEU A 22 33.43 -7.72 1.36
CA LEU A 22 32.06 -8.20 1.31
C LEU A 22 31.07 -7.01 1.44
N PRO A 23 29.90 -7.06 0.77
CA PRO A 23 28.90 -6.04 0.94
C PRO A 23 28.31 -6.07 2.35
N THR A 24 28.02 -4.90 2.90
CA THR A 24 27.42 -4.75 4.23
C THR A 24 25.92 -5.08 4.20
N LYS A 25 25.28 -4.86 3.06
CA LYS A 25 23.86 -5.10 2.84
C LYS A 25 23.60 -5.87 1.55
N PHE A 26 22.58 -6.69 1.57
CA PHE A 26 22.14 -7.50 0.45
C PHE A 26 20.66 -7.23 0.16
N ILE A 27 20.28 -7.27 -1.11
CA ILE A 27 18.89 -7.29 -1.55
C ILE A 27 18.45 -8.74 -1.71
N ALA A 28 17.31 -9.10 -1.10
CA ALA A 28 16.67 -10.37 -1.35
C ALA A 28 15.90 -10.32 -2.67
N MET A 29 16.16 -11.26 -3.57
CA MET A 29 15.55 -11.37 -4.89
C MET A 29 14.95 -12.76 -5.08
N LYS A 30 13.91 -12.87 -5.92
CA LYS A 30 13.42 -14.15 -6.42
C LYS A 30 13.71 -14.27 -7.90
N ASP A 31 14.19 -15.43 -8.33
CA ASP A 31 14.29 -15.75 -9.76
C ASP A 31 12.91 -16.18 -10.32
N ASN A 32 12.85 -16.39 -11.64
CA ASN A 32 11.62 -16.81 -12.34
C ASN A 32 11.07 -18.18 -11.85
N SER A 33 11.88 -18.98 -11.16
CA SER A 33 11.47 -20.24 -10.53
C SER A 33 10.97 -20.05 -9.11
N GLY A 34 10.99 -18.81 -8.58
CA GLY A 34 10.63 -18.48 -7.21
C GLY A 34 11.72 -18.76 -6.18
N ARG A 35 12.93 -19.15 -6.64
CA ARG A 35 14.07 -19.39 -5.76
C ARG A 35 14.67 -18.09 -5.27
N MET A 36 14.88 -17.98 -3.95
CA MET A 36 15.42 -16.80 -3.31
C MET A 36 16.95 -16.75 -3.44
N SER A 37 17.48 -15.60 -3.82
CA SER A 37 18.90 -15.27 -3.89
C SER A 37 19.16 -13.91 -3.24
N PHE A 38 20.43 -13.62 -2.96
CA PHE A 38 20.85 -12.37 -2.32
C PHE A 38 21.92 -11.72 -3.18
N ALA A 39 21.72 -10.46 -3.52
CA ALA A 39 22.66 -9.67 -4.30
C ALA A 39 23.16 -8.48 -3.49
N ASP A 40 24.37 -8.04 -3.79
CA ASP A 40 24.95 -6.81 -3.25
C ASP A 40 24.04 -5.61 -3.61
N VAL A 41 23.63 -4.83 -2.62
CA VAL A 41 22.79 -3.61 -2.79
C VAL A 41 23.36 -2.67 -3.84
N THR A 42 24.68 -2.53 -3.88
CA THR A 42 25.37 -1.59 -4.80
C THR A 42 25.39 -2.08 -6.25
N LYS A 43 25.13 -3.37 -6.48
CA LYS A 43 25.17 -4.03 -7.80
C LYS A 43 23.80 -4.38 -8.34
N ALA A 44 22.76 -4.35 -7.52
CA ALA A 44 21.40 -4.63 -7.98
C ALA A 44 20.89 -3.49 -8.87
N SER A 45 20.52 -3.79 -10.11
CA SER A 45 19.93 -2.78 -10.99
C SER A 45 18.53 -2.43 -10.54
N GLN A 46 18.14 -1.15 -10.73
CA GLN A 46 16.78 -0.71 -10.43
C GLN A 46 15.72 -1.50 -11.22
N ASP A 47 16.01 -1.90 -12.44
CA ASP A 47 15.09 -2.67 -13.29
C ASP A 47 14.74 -4.03 -12.67
N VAL A 48 15.70 -4.69 -12.01
CA VAL A 48 15.46 -5.95 -11.30
C VAL A 48 14.55 -5.73 -10.09
N ILE A 49 14.76 -4.66 -9.33
CA ILE A 49 13.92 -4.31 -8.18
C ILE A 49 12.48 -4.02 -8.65
N TYR A 50 12.32 -3.24 -9.73
CA TYR A 50 11.02 -2.92 -10.31
C TYR A 50 10.24 -4.14 -10.79
N GLN A 51 10.93 -5.11 -11.38
CA GLN A 51 10.29 -6.30 -11.94
C GLN A 51 9.67 -7.21 -10.88
N PHE A 52 10.26 -7.27 -9.68
CA PHE A 52 9.88 -8.26 -8.66
C PHE A 52 9.09 -7.71 -7.48
N SER A 53 8.96 -6.41 -7.34
CA SER A 53 8.39 -5.78 -6.14
C SER A 53 7.44 -4.62 -6.43
N SER A 54 6.92 -4.50 -7.66
CA SER A 54 5.94 -3.47 -7.98
C SER A 54 4.52 -3.93 -7.67
N TYR A 55 3.70 -3.01 -7.21
CA TYR A 55 2.29 -3.22 -6.90
C TYR A 55 1.47 -1.98 -7.25
N THR A 56 0.16 -2.17 -7.40
CA THR A 56 -0.79 -1.08 -7.61
C THR A 56 -1.81 -1.02 -6.49
N ALA A 57 -2.26 0.18 -6.19
CA ALA A 57 -3.25 0.46 -5.16
C ALA A 57 -4.07 1.70 -5.51
N THR A 58 -5.06 1.99 -4.68
CA THR A 58 -5.84 3.22 -4.74
C THR A 58 -5.43 4.16 -3.62
N GLY A 59 -5.56 5.45 -3.87
CA GLY A 59 -5.53 6.49 -2.85
C GLY A 59 -6.46 7.62 -3.26
N PHE A 60 -6.95 8.37 -2.30
CA PHE A 60 -7.82 9.51 -2.55
C PHE A 60 -7.31 10.76 -1.84
N PHE A 61 -7.44 11.89 -2.50
CA PHE A 61 -7.00 13.17 -1.96
C PHE A 61 -7.89 13.64 -0.81
N VAL A 62 -7.26 14.20 0.22
CA VAL A 62 -7.91 14.74 1.42
C VAL A 62 -7.56 16.21 1.68
N SER A 63 -6.72 16.80 0.85
CA SER A 63 -6.35 18.21 0.97
C SER A 63 -5.89 18.80 -0.36
N ALA A 64 -5.94 20.13 -0.48
CA ALA A 64 -5.53 20.86 -1.67
C ALA A 64 -4.01 20.80 -1.91
N ASP A 65 -3.22 20.56 -0.87
CA ASP A 65 -1.76 20.41 -0.95
C ASP A 65 -1.33 18.97 -1.31
N GLY A 66 -2.22 18.17 -1.87
CA GLY A 66 -1.91 16.86 -2.44
C GLY A 66 -1.71 15.73 -1.44
N LYS A 67 -2.27 15.83 -0.20
CA LYS A 67 -2.29 14.70 0.74
C LYS A 67 -3.29 13.66 0.30
N ILE A 68 -2.89 12.40 0.40
CA ILE A 68 -3.61 11.22 -0.09
C ILE A 68 -3.72 10.22 1.05
N VAL A 69 -4.92 9.76 1.35
CA VAL A 69 -5.16 8.62 2.22
C VAL A 69 -5.10 7.34 1.41
N THR A 70 -4.45 6.33 1.97
CA THR A 70 -4.38 4.96 1.46
C THR A 70 -4.22 3.99 2.63
N ASN A 71 -3.99 2.70 2.37
CA ASN A 71 -3.71 1.74 3.44
C ASN A 71 -2.25 1.74 3.88
N LEU A 72 -2.02 1.27 5.11
CA LEU A 72 -0.68 1.02 5.64
C LEU A 72 0.06 -0.04 4.83
N HIS A 73 -0.63 -1.12 4.41
CA HIS A 73 -0.01 -2.15 3.58
C HIS A 73 0.38 -1.67 2.17
N VAL A 74 -0.13 -0.51 1.73
CA VAL A 74 0.33 0.19 0.52
C VAL A 74 1.60 0.98 0.80
N ALA A 75 1.73 1.60 1.97
CA ALA A 75 2.93 2.35 2.36
C ALA A 75 4.06 1.46 2.90
N LYS A 76 3.71 0.35 3.57
CA LYS A 76 4.64 -0.61 4.20
C LYS A 76 4.20 -2.06 3.89
N PRO A 77 4.25 -2.52 2.64
CA PRO A 77 3.74 -3.85 2.25
C PRO A 77 4.42 -5.01 2.98
N TRP A 78 5.65 -4.83 3.42
CA TRP A 78 6.42 -5.85 4.15
C TRP A 78 5.88 -6.20 5.54
N LEU A 79 4.95 -5.41 6.10
CA LEU A 79 4.31 -5.71 7.38
C LEU A 79 3.19 -6.75 7.24
N PHE A 80 2.69 -7.02 6.02
CA PHE A 80 1.45 -7.76 5.80
C PHE A 80 1.61 -9.09 5.04
N ASN A 81 2.71 -9.32 4.39
CA ASN A 81 2.82 -10.41 3.41
C ASN A 81 3.61 -11.63 3.89
N GLY A 82 4.15 -11.62 5.12
CA GLY A 82 4.96 -12.71 5.67
C GLY A 82 6.22 -13.07 4.85
N VAL A 83 6.61 -12.19 3.91
CA VAL A 83 7.79 -12.42 3.05
C VAL A 83 9.05 -12.12 3.83
N LYS A 84 9.01 -11.13 4.72
CA LYS A 84 10.13 -10.75 5.58
C LYS A 84 10.64 -11.94 6.39
N GLU A 85 9.73 -12.67 7.04
CA GLU A 85 10.04 -13.83 7.88
C GLU A 85 10.65 -14.99 7.05
N LYS A 86 10.16 -15.18 5.84
CA LYS A 86 10.70 -16.20 4.91
C LYS A 86 12.12 -15.83 4.46
N ILE A 87 12.37 -14.55 4.19
CA ILE A 87 13.71 -14.05 3.83
C ILE A 87 14.66 -14.24 5.02
N GLU A 88 14.23 -13.83 6.21
CA GLU A 88 15.02 -13.94 7.43
C GLU A 88 15.40 -15.38 7.73
N LEU A 89 14.42 -16.30 7.68
CA LEU A 89 14.67 -17.73 7.88
C LEU A 89 15.70 -18.26 6.88
N ARG A 90 15.50 -17.98 5.60
CA ARG A 90 16.39 -18.46 4.53
C ARG A 90 17.81 -17.92 4.65
N TYR A 91 17.94 -16.64 5.00
CA TYR A 91 19.27 -16.04 5.19
C TYR A 91 19.96 -16.57 6.44
N LYS A 92 19.22 -16.77 7.55
CA LYS A 92 19.74 -17.40 8.77
C LYS A 92 20.26 -18.82 8.53
N GLU A 93 19.54 -19.62 7.74
CA GLU A 93 20.01 -20.95 7.34
C GLU A 93 21.33 -20.90 6.58
N MET A 94 21.45 -20.00 5.62
CA MET A 94 22.67 -19.82 4.82
C MET A 94 23.84 -19.35 5.66
N ILE A 95 23.65 -18.33 6.50
CA ILE A 95 24.70 -17.78 7.37
C ILE A 95 25.08 -18.79 8.46
N GLY A 96 24.13 -19.55 9.00
CA GLY A 96 24.39 -20.57 10.02
C GLY A 96 25.31 -21.68 9.54
N GLN A 97 25.28 -22.02 8.24
CA GLN A 97 26.22 -22.98 7.64
C GLN A 97 27.63 -22.42 7.53
N LEU A 98 27.82 -21.10 7.42
CA LEU A 98 29.08 -20.42 7.33
C LEU A 98 29.65 -20.07 8.71
N ASN A 99 28.81 -19.44 9.54
CA ASN A 99 29.17 -19.04 10.91
C ASN A 99 27.95 -18.94 11.81
N PRO A 100 27.67 -19.94 12.68
CA PRO A 100 26.51 -19.94 13.57
C PRO A 100 26.40 -18.74 14.50
N ALA A 101 27.49 -18.12 14.88
CA ALA A 101 27.49 -16.96 15.78
C ALA A 101 26.84 -15.70 15.15
N LEU A 102 26.78 -15.63 13.82
CA LEU A 102 26.20 -14.51 13.10
C LEU A 102 24.68 -14.60 12.94
N VAL A 103 24.08 -15.76 13.19
CA VAL A 103 22.63 -16.00 12.98
C VAL A 103 21.76 -15.04 13.77
N SER A 104 22.13 -14.76 15.02
CA SER A 104 21.38 -13.83 15.89
C SER A 104 21.49 -12.37 15.47
N LEU A 105 22.45 -12.04 14.61
CA LEU A 105 22.70 -10.67 14.13
C LEU A 105 21.99 -10.36 12.81
N VAL A 106 21.35 -11.37 12.18
CA VAL A 106 20.62 -11.16 10.93
C VAL A 106 19.46 -10.21 11.15
N LYS A 107 19.41 -9.14 10.36
CA LYS A 107 18.32 -8.18 10.29
C LYS A 107 17.76 -8.14 8.89
N VAL A 108 16.43 -8.09 8.76
CA VAL A 108 15.73 -7.92 7.49
C VAL A 108 14.82 -6.70 7.59
N GLU A 109 14.96 -5.78 6.67
CA GLU A 109 14.18 -4.55 6.61
C GLU A 109 13.50 -4.42 5.26
N GLY A 110 12.22 -3.99 5.25
CA GLY A 110 11.54 -3.60 4.03
C GLY A 110 11.83 -2.14 3.72
N VAL A 111 12.14 -1.85 2.49
CA VAL A 111 12.49 -0.50 2.00
C VAL A 111 11.55 -0.13 0.86
N LEU A 112 10.82 0.97 1.02
CA LEU A 112 10.03 1.55 -0.06
C LEU A 112 10.96 2.37 -0.96
N ASP A 113 11.22 1.87 -2.16
CA ASP A 113 12.09 2.55 -3.12
C ASP A 113 11.44 3.79 -3.70
N LYS A 114 10.22 3.60 -4.20
CA LYS A 114 9.46 4.66 -4.85
C LYS A 114 7.95 4.44 -4.69
N MET A 115 7.24 5.52 -4.60
CA MET A 115 5.80 5.55 -4.73
C MET A 115 5.39 6.62 -5.73
N TYR A 116 4.52 6.27 -6.66
CA TYR A 116 4.02 7.17 -7.68
C TYR A 116 2.50 7.28 -7.61
N LEU A 117 2.02 8.47 -7.87
CA LEU A 117 0.63 8.76 -8.18
C LEU A 117 0.47 8.85 -9.69
N ILE A 118 -0.48 8.11 -10.23
CA ILE A 118 -0.95 8.25 -11.61
C ILE A 118 -2.37 8.81 -11.55
N PRO A 119 -2.61 10.05 -12.02
CA PRO A 119 -3.94 10.64 -12.06
C PRO A 119 -4.88 9.84 -12.97
N GLN A 120 -6.17 9.88 -12.65
CA GLN A 120 -7.21 9.33 -13.55
C GLN A 120 -7.08 9.94 -14.96
N GLY A 121 -7.34 9.14 -15.97
CA GLY A 121 -7.26 9.54 -17.38
C GLY A 121 -5.85 9.65 -17.94
N LYS A 122 -4.82 9.26 -17.17
CA LYS A 122 -3.43 9.22 -17.61
C LYS A 122 -2.95 7.77 -17.73
N TYR A 123 -2.00 7.53 -18.63
CA TYR A 123 -1.29 6.27 -18.71
C TYR A 123 -0.14 6.23 -17.72
N PHE A 124 0.23 5.02 -17.27
CA PHE A 124 1.46 4.85 -16.49
C PHE A 124 2.67 5.07 -17.41
N SER A 125 3.33 6.20 -17.21
CA SER A 125 4.55 6.59 -17.92
C SER A 125 5.37 7.51 -17.00
N SER A 126 6.64 7.68 -17.32
CA SER A 126 7.53 8.59 -16.58
C SER A 126 7.03 10.04 -16.57
N GLU A 127 6.34 10.48 -17.63
CA GLU A 127 5.78 11.83 -17.75
C GLU A 127 4.56 12.06 -16.86
N ASN A 128 3.75 11.02 -16.66
CA ASN A 128 2.50 11.10 -15.91
C ASN A 128 2.67 10.69 -14.43
N ALA A 129 3.76 10.02 -14.10
CA ALA A 129 4.06 9.58 -12.76
C ALA A 129 4.48 10.77 -11.88
N ILE A 130 3.75 10.98 -10.79
CA ILE A 130 4.06 12.02 -9.80
C ILE A 130 4.60 11.30 -8.57
N THR A 131 5.83 11.58 -8.19
CA THR A 131 6.44 10.99 -6.99
C THR A 131 5.66 11.40 -5.75
N CYS A 132 5.51 10.44 -4.83
CA CYS A 132 4.88 10.62 -3.53
C CYS A 132 5.84 10.24 -2.41
N ARG A 133 5.69 10.90 -1.27
CA ARG A 133 6.37 10.55 -0.03
C ARG A 133 5.36 10.12 1.04
N VAL A 134 5.77 9.21 1.90
CA VAL A 134 4.97 8.83 3.06
C VAL A 134 5.07 9.90 4.13
N LEU A 135 3.93 10.45 4.58
CA LEU A 135 3.87 11.45 5.64
C LEU A 135 3.59 10.81 7.01
N SER A 136 2.72 9.82 7.03
CA SER A 136 2.34 9.11 8.24
C SER A 136 1.97 7.67 7.88
N ALA A 137 2.67 6.73 8.49
CA ALA A 137 2.39 5.30 8.42
C ALA A 137 2.85 4.68 9.74
N GLY A 138 1.89 4.24 10.56
CA GLY A 138 2.17 3.54 11.81
C GLY A 138 2.78 2.15 11.58
N ASP A 139 2.81 1.35 12.63
CA ASP A 139 3.16 -0.08 12.59
C ASP A 139 2.01 -0.94 13.11
N ASP A 140 0.87 -0.33 13.44
CA ASP A 140 -0.36 -1.01 13.85
C ASP A 140 -1.09 -1.54 12.63
N VAL A 141 -0.95 -2.82 12.38
CA VAL A 141 -1.54 -3.51 11.23
C VAL A 141 -3.07 -3.60 11.28
N GLU A 142 -3.68 -3.48 12.46
CA GLU A 142 -5.14 -3.44 12.61
C GLU A 142 -5.70 -2.10 12.12
N ASN A 143 -4.96 -1.01 12.38
CA ASN A 143 -5.25 0.32 11.85
C ASN A 143 -4.51 0.53 10.53
N ASP A 144 -4.94 -0.19 9.51
CA ASP A 144 -4.32 -0.23 8.19
C ASP A 144 -4.59 1.05 7.38
N ILE A 145 -4.21 2.21 7.93
CA ILE A 145 -4.33 3.53 7.29
C ILE A 145 -2.97 4.22 7.21
N ALA A 146 -2.68 4.83 6.07
CA ALA A 146 -1.50 5.64 5.84
C ALA A 146 -1.85 6.96 5.13
N LEU A 147 -0.99 7.95 5.31
CA LEU A 147 -1.03 9.23 4.62
C LEU A 147 0.24 9.39 3.78
N VAL A 148 0.05 9.66 2.51
CA VAL A 148 1.12 10.00 1.59
C VAL A 148 0.86 11.38 0.98
N GLN A 149 1.86 12.00 0.40
CA GLN A 149 1.72 13.30 -0.26
C GLN A 149 2.44 13.31 -1.59
N SER A 150 1.79 13.88 -2.59
CA SER A 150 2.41 14.24 -3.86
C SER A 150 3.53 15.26 -3.63
N GLU A 151 4.70 15.03 -4.22
CA GLU A 151 5.83 15.97 -4.13
C GLU A 151 5.53 17.32 -4.79
N ARG A 152 4.55 17.39 -5.69
CA ARG A 152 4.08 18.65 -6.26
C ARG A 152 3.34 19.53 -5.26
N SER A 153 2.92 18.93 -4.11
CA SER A 153 2.15 19.64 -3.06
C SER A 153 0.93 20.37 -3.60
N GLU A 154 0.28 19.80 -4.59
CA GLU A 154 -0.95 20.31 -5.23
C GLU A 154 -1.79 19.16 -5.78
N LEU A 155 -3.05 19.45 -6.08
CA LEU A 155 -3.93 18.51 -6.77
C LEU A 155 -3.61 18.48 -8.27
N PRO A 156 -3.49 17.28 -8.90
CA PRO A 156 -3.45 17.19 -10.35
C PRO A 156 -4.72 17.80 -10.98
N HIS A 157 -4.58 18.35 -12.17
CA HIS A 157 -5.70 18.93 -12.89
C HIS A 157 -6.88 17.96 -13.03
N GLY A 158 -8.08 18.42 -12.71
CA GLY A 158 -9.31 17.60 -12.73
C GLY A 158 -9.52 16.72 -11.49
N CYS A 159 -8.58 16.66 -10.54
CA CYS A 159 -8.75 15.96 -9.27
C CYS A 159 -9.42 16.87 -8.23
N ARG A 160 -10.15 16.24 -7.30
CA ARG A 160 -10.76 16.90 -6.15
C ARG A 160 -10.38 16.16 -4.87
N ALA A 161 -10.28 16.88 -3.76
CA ALA A 161 -10.11 16.30 -2.45
C ALA A 161 -11.47 16.03 -1.78
N VAL A 162 -11.54 14.94 -1.01
CA VAL A 162 -12.64 14.71 -0.07
C VAL A 162 -12.52 15.75 1.05
N ASN A 163 -13.58 16.47 1.32
CA ASN A 163 -13.61 17.42 2.45
C ASN A 163 -13.71 16.66 3.77
N VAL A 164 -12.58 16.32 4.34
CA VAL A 164 -12.51 15.49 5.56
C VAL A 164 -13.10 16.14 6.80
N LYS A 165 -13.29 17.45 6.82
CA LYS A 165 -13.92 18.16 7.94
C LYS A 165 -15.43 17.89 8.00
N ASP A 166 -16.09 17.92 6.84
CA ASP A 166 -17.55 17.91 6.75
C ASP A 166 -18.11 16.64 6.09
N SER A 167 -17.23 15.77 5.55
CA SER A 167 -17.66 14.60 4.77
C SER A 167 -17.16 13.27 5.33
N ILE A 168 -16.79 13.21 6.62
CA ILE A 168 -16.51 11.95 7.32
C ILE A 168 -17.65 11.65 8.28
N ASP A 169 -18.22 10.44 8.14
CA ASP A 169 -19.20 9.90 9.09
C ASP A 169 -18.53 8.83 9.97
N VAL A 170 -18.35 9.15 11.24
CA VAL A 170 -17.78 8.24 12.25
C VAL A 170 -18.84 7.53 13.09
N ASN A 171 -20.12 7.74 12.77
CA ASN A 171 -21.22 7.13 13.51
C ASN A 171 -21.33 5.64 13.16
N GLU A 172 -21.25 4.78 14.17
CA GLU A 172 -21.40 3.33 14.01
C GLU A 172 -22.76 2.93 13.40
N ALA A 173 -23.79 3.74 13.55
CA ALA A 173 -25.10 3.52 12.92
C ALA A 173 -25.04 3.58 11.37
N ALA A 174 -24.06 4.27 10.81
CA ALA A 174 -23.82 4.29 9.36
C ALA A 174 -23.26 2.95 8.83
N LEU A 175 -22.73 2.11 9.71
CA LEU A 175 -22.12 0.82 9.42
C LEU A 175 -22.98 -0.38 9.84
N THR A 176 -24.29 -0.18 10.01
CA THR A 176 -25.25 -1.25 10.34
C THR A 176 -25.44 -2.17 9.13
N VAL A 177 -25.52 -3.48 9.38
CA VAL A 177 -25.79 -4.51 8.36
C VAL A 177 -26.99 -4.13 7.48
N GLY A 178 -26.83 -4.29 6.16
CA GLY A 178 -27.82 -3.94 5.15
C GLY A 178 -27.75 -2.48 4.67
N LYS A 179 -26.95 -1.60 5.29
CA LYS A 179 -26.74 -0.25 4.78
C LYS A 179 -25.95 -0.29 3.47
N HIS A 180 -26.39 0.48 2.49
CA HIS A 180 -25.72 0.60 1.21
C HIS A 180 -24.45 1.44 1.32
N ILE A 181 -23.44 1.00 0.58
CA ILE A 181 -22.16 1.71 0.45
C ILE A 181 -21.70 1.76 -1.02
N TYR A 182 -20.85 2.72 -1.30
CA TYR A 182 -20.20 2.89 -2.60
C TYR A 182 -18.71 3.01 -2.40
N THR A 183 -17.93 2.30 -3.23
CA THR A 183 -16.48 2.43 -3.27
C THR A 183 -16.01 2.88 -4.64
N ILE A 184 -14.95 3.68 -4.68
CA ILE A 184 -14.41 4.28 -5.90
C ILE A 184 -12.90 4.06 -5.92
N GLY A 185 -12.38 3.37 -6.94
CA GLY A 185 -10.95 3.05 -6.97
C GLY A 185 -10.47 2.48 -8.29
N PHE A 186 -9.28 1.90 -8.27
CA PHE A 186 -8.59 1.34 -9.43
C PHE A 186 -8.38 -0.17 -9.29
N PRO A 187 -9.46 -0.98 -9.22
CA PRO A 187 -9.32 -2.43 -9.24
C PRO A 187 -8.66 -2.84 -10.55
N PHE A 188 -7.83 -3.88 -10.48
CA PHE A 188 -6.94 -4.35 -11.55
C PHE A 188 -5.75 -3.42 -11.87
N GLY A 189 -5.62 -2.27 -11.20
CA GLY A 189 -4.49 -1.36 -11.36
C GLY A 189 -4.22 -1.01 -12.83
N THR A 190 -3.01 -1.32 -13.33
CA THR A 190 -2.62 -1.12 -14.73
C THR A 190 -3.21 -2.16 -15.68
N GLY A 191 -3.73 -3.29 -15.19
CA GLY A 191 -4.26 -4.36 -16.04
C GLY A 191 -5.45 -3.94 -16.91
N LEU A 192 -6.25 -2.97 -16.48
CA LEU A 192 -7.33 -2.40 -17.30
C LEU A 192 -6.81 -1.43 -18.38
N GLN A 193 -5.59 -0.92 -18.22
CA GLN A 193 -4.96 -0.06 -19.23
C GLN A 193 -4.73 -0.82 -20.56
N ASP A 194 -4.44 -2.13 -20.47
CA ASP A 194 -4.17 -2.99 -21.62
C ASP A 194 -5.45 -3.36 -22.42
N LEU A 195 -6.64 -3.10 -21.86
CA LEU A 195 -7.92 -3.35 -22.53
C LEU A 195 -8.30 -2.28 -23.56
N LYS A 196 -7.32 -1.62 -24.20
CA LYS A 196 -7.50 -0.65 -25.29
C LYS A 196 -8.36 0.57 -24.93
N SER A 197 -8.29 1.03 -23.69
CA SER A 197 -8.90 2.31 -23.32
C SER A 197 -8.02 3.44 -23.84
N GLU A 198 -8.45 4.16 -24.86
CA GLU A 198 -7.80 5.40 -25.31
C GLU A 198 -7.78 6.50 -24.23
N LYS A 199 -8.44 6.27 -23.09
CA LYS A 199 -8.65 7.22 -22.01
C LYS A 199 -7.69 7.08 -20.83
N GLY A 200 -6.67 6.20 -20.90
CA GLY A 200 -5.76 5.94 -19.78
C GLY A 200 -6.44 5.18 -18.64
N ILE A 201 -5.88 5.25 -17.43
CA ILE A 201 -6.39 4.57 -16.25
C ILE A 201 -7.69 5.20 -15.80
N GLN A 202 -8.75 4.40 -15.68
CA GLN A 202 -10.08 4.85 -15.27
C GLN A 202 -10.42 4.37 -13.86
N VAL A 203 -11.01 5.25 -13.07
CA VAL A 203 -11.61 4.89 -11.80
C VAL A 203 -12.92 4.12 -12.04
N LEU A 204 -13.18 3.12 -11.21
CA LEU A 204 -14.44 2.36 -11.22
C LEU A 204 -15.18 2.59 -9.91
N ALA A 205 -16.48 2.92 -10.03
CA ALA A 205 -17.40 2.98 -8.91
C ALA A 205 -18.16 1.65 -8.77
N ARG A 206 -18.36 1.19 -7.54
CA ARG A 206 -19.10 -0.02 -7.20
C ARG A 206 -19.98 0.21 -5.99
N GLY A 207 -21.16 -0.37 -6.01
CA GLY A 207 -22.10 -0.40 -4.89
C GLY A 207 -22.13 -1.78 -4.25
N GLY A 208 -22.49 -1.80 -2.97
CA GLY A 208 -22.72 -2.98 -2.17
C GLY A 208 -23.39 -2.62 -0.86
N SER A 209 -23.43 -3.55 0.07
CA SER A 209 -24.03 -3.38 1.39
C SER A 209 -23.11 -3.89 2.48
N ILE A 210 -23.24 -3.33 3.68
CA ILE A 210 -22.59 -3.87 4.89
C ILE A 210 -23.16 -5.26 5.17
N THR A 211 -22.31 -6.25 5.32
CA THR A 211 -22.71 -7.66 5.42
C THR A 211 -22.53 -8.27 6.80
N GLN A 212 -21.68 -7.67 7.65
CA GLN A 212 -21.39 -8.20 8.98
C GLN A 212 -21.25 -7.08 10.00
N ALA A 213 -21.53 -7.40 11.26
CA ALA A 213 -21.31 -6.50 12.37
C ALA A 213 -19.85 -6.00 12.40
N THR A 214 -19.69 -4.75 12.79
CA THR A 214 -18.37 -4.11 12.86
C THR A 214 -17.52 -4.67 13.98
N THR A 215 -16.20 -4.70 13.76
CA THR A 215 -15.21 -4.84 14.83
C THR A 215 -14.79 -3.46 15.36
N GLU A 216 -13.78 -3.40 16.20
CA GLU A 216 -13.19 -2.13 16.63
C GLU A 216 -12.64 -1.34 15.44
N TYR A 217 -11.95 -2.01 14.51
CA TYR A 217 -11.20 -1.39 13.39
C TYR A 217 -11.95 -1.40 12.08
N SER A 218 -12.73 -2.44 11.80
CA SER A 218 -13.22 -2.74 10.46
C SER A 218 -14.70 -3.13 10.41
N PHE A 219 -15.22 -3.18 9.20
CA PHE A 219 -16.53 -3.72 8.84
C PHE A 219 -16.43 -4.50 7.53
N SER A 220 -17.36 -5.45 7.31
CA SER A 220 -17.41 -6.25 6.08
C SER A 220 -18.50 -5.76 5.15
N PHE A 221 -18.28 -5.90 3.83
CA PHE A 221 -19.23 -5.53 2.80
C PHE A 221 -19.07 -6.39 1.54
N ASP A 222 -20.08 -6.39 0.66
CA ASP A 222 -20.17 -7.28 -0.52
C ASP A 222 -19.91 -6.61 -1.88
N ALA A 223 -19.57 -5.32 -1.91
CA ALA A 223 -19.19 -4.68 -3.16
C ALA A 223 -17.96 -5.38 -3.77
N ALA A 224 -18.04 -5.76 -5.06
CA ALA A 224 -16.94 -6.46 -5.72
C ALA A 224 -15.63 -5.68 -5.65
N SER A 225 -14.54 -6.36 -5.27
CA SER A 225 -13.21 -5.78 -5.15
C SER A 225 -12.16 -6.69 -5.77
N TYR A 226 -11.06 -6.10 -6.22
CA TYR A 226 -9.92 -6.80 -6.81
C TYR A 226 -8.62 -6.11 -6.41
N GLN A 227 -7.50 -6.79 -6.66
CA GLN A 227 -6.16 -6.23 -6.47
C GLN A 227 -6.06 -4.85 -7.13
N GLY A 228 -5.48 -3.89 -6.42
CA GLY A 228 -5.42 -2.48 -6.82
C GLY A 228 -6.52 -1.60 -6.18
N ALA A 229 -7.60 -2.20 -5.65
CA ALA A 229 -8.66 -1.45 -4.97
C ALA A 229 -8.31 -1.04 -3.53
N SER A 230 -7.31 -1.66 -2.90
CA SER A 230 -6.84 -1.28 -1.55
C SER A 230 -6.56 0.22 -1.48
N GLY A 231 -7.07 0.90 -0.43
CA GLY A 231 -7.00 2.35 -0.27
C GLY A 231 -8.14 3.12 -0.93
N SER A 232 -9.15 2.43 -1.52
CA SER A 232 -10.34 3.07 -2.07
C SER A 232 -11.20 3.67 -0.95
N PRO A 233 -11.72 4.91 -1.10
CA PRO A 233 -12.70 5.44 -0.17
C PRO A 233 -14.02 4.67 -0.26
N ILE A 234 -14.67 4.49 0.89
CA ILE A 234 -16.01 3.90 1.01
C ILE A 234 -16.94 4.97 1.53
N PHE A 235 -18.00 5.24 0.77
CA PHE A 235 -19.02 6.26 1.08
C PHE A 235 -20.35 5.60 1.41
N ASN A 236 -21.12 6.22 2.30
CA ASN A 236 -22.53 5.88 2.50
C ASN A 236 -23.42 6.54 1.44
N GLU A 237 -24.74 6.31 1.51
CA GLU A 237 -25.75 6.87 0.59
C GLU A 237 -25.80 8.41 0.59
N ASN A 238 -25.34 9.05 1.66
CA ASN A 238 -25.27 10.51 1.77
C ASN A 238 -23.95 11.09 1.21
N GLY A 239 -23.08 10.25 0.63
CA GLY A 239 -21.77 10.66 0.12
C GLY A 239 -20.75 10.96 1.22
N MET A 240 -21.00 10.53 2.46
CA MET A 240 -20.05 10.68 3.57
C MET A 240 -19.09 9.52 3.59
N LEU A 241 -17.81 9.80 3.81
CA LEU A 241 -16.75 8.79 3.96
C LEU A 241 -16.98 8.00 5.26
N VAL A 242 -17.21 6.70 5.15
CA VAL A 242 -17.41 5.79 6.28
C VAL A 242 -16.24 4.82 6.49
N GLY A 243 -15.36 4.67 5.49
CA GLY A 243 -14.20 3.79 5.59
C GLY A 243 -13.25 3.87 4.40
N VAL A 244 -12.20 3.05 4.50
CA VAL A 244 -11.20 2.84 3.45
C VAL A 244 -11.12 1.34 3.19
N LEU A 245 -11.28 0.93 1.93
CA LEU A 245 -11.21 -0.46 1.53
C LEU A 245 -9.81 -0.99 1.84
N ASN A 246 -9.75 -2.07 2.62
CA ASN A 246 -8.50 -2.69 3.03
C ASN A 246 -8.18 -3.89 2.13
N ALA A 247 -8.88 -4.98 2.30
CA ALA A 247 -8.60 -6.25 1.66
C ALA A 247 -9.89 -6.99 1.32
N GLY A 248 -9.80 -7.86 0.31
CA GLY A 248 -10.79 -8.89 0.05
C GLY A 248 -10.23 -10.27 0.38
N VAL A 249 -11.08 -11.24 0.57
CA VAL A 249 -10.69 -12.64 0.63
C VAL A 249 -10.44 -13.10 -0.82
N GLU A 250 -9.19 -13.40 -1.16
CA GLU A 250 -8.77 -13.69 -2.55
C GLU A 250 -9.57 -14.80 -3.24
N VAL A 251 -10.08 -15.76 -2.48
CA VAL A 251 -10.87 -16.90 -3.00
C VAL A 251 -12.37 -16.63 -3.07
N SER A 252 -12.86 -15.46 -2.66
CA SER A 252 -14.31 -15.19 -2.56
C SER A 252 -14.62 -13.74 -2.94
N GLN A 253 -15.41 -13.56 -3.99
CA GLN A 253 -16.02 -12.27 -4.29
C GLN A 253 -17.17 -12.01 -3.29
N GLY A 254 -17.27 -10.77 -2.77
CA GLY A 254 -18.34 -10.40 -1.84
C GLY A 254 -17.96 -10.49 -0.35
N PHE A 255 -16.70 -10.78 -0.03
CA PHE A 255 -16.15 -10.68 1.32
C PHE A 255 -15.00 -9.69 1.34
N ASN A 256 -15.32 -8.43 1.54
CA ASN A 256 -14.35 -7.35 1.60
C ASN A 256 -14.42 -6.65 2.96
N TYR A 257 -13.32 -6.05 3.35
CA TYR A 257 -13.17 -5.32 4.60
C TYR A 257 -12.85 -3.86 4.33
N GLY A 258 -13.46 -2.99 5.12
CA GLY A 258 -13.14 -1.57 5.16
C GLY A 258 -12.67 -1.16 6.55
N ILE A 259 -11.57 -0.42 6.63
CA ILE A 259 -11.14 0.24 7.87
C ILE A 259 -12.05 1.44 8.11
N LYS A 260 -12.55 1.60 9.34
CA LYS A 260 -13.49 2.67 9.69
C LYS A 260 -12.88 4.06 9.49
N ALA A 261 -13.68 4.99 8.99
CA ALA A 261 -13.23 6.36 8.70
C ALA A 261 -12.81 7.15 9.95
N LYS A 262 -13.18 6.71 11.17
CA LYS A 262 -12.68 7.32 12.42
C LYS A 262 -11.15 7.36 12.47
N PHE A 263 -10.47 6.31 11.98
CA PHE A 263 -9.00 6.24 11.96
C PHE A 263 -8.38 7.20 10.94
N VAL A 264 -9.07 7.47 9.83
CA VAL A 264 -8.67 8.54 8.90
C VAL A 264 -8.73 9.89 9.61
N LYS A 265 -9.82 10.16 10.34
CA LYS A 265 -9.98 11.40 11.10
C LYS A 265 -8.90 11.54 12.17
N GLU A 266 -8.70 10.52 12.98
CA GLU A 266 -7.67 10.50 14.03
C GLU A 266 -6.26 10.73 13.50
N MET A 267 -5.93 10.16 12.33
CA MET A 267 -4.65 10.36 11.68
C MET A 267 -4.48 11.81 11.22
N LEU A 268 -5.52 12.40 10.62
CA LEU A 268 -5.47 13.78 10.11
C LEU A 268 -5.49 14.85 11.19
N ASP A 269 -6.07 14.55 12.36
CA ASP A 269 -6.11 15.44 13.51
C ASP A 269 -4.76 15.49 14.27
N LYS A 270 -3.84 14.52 14.03
CA LYS A 270 -2.50 14.51 14.65
C LYS A 270 -1.56 15.46 13.89
N PRO A 271 -0.72 16.22 14.63
CA PRO A 271 0.29 17.05 13.98
C PRO A 271 1.32 16.15 13.28
N PHE A 272 1.55 16.39 11.99
CA PHE A 272 2.61 15.70 11.25
C PHE A 272 3.97 16.22 11.71
N LYS A 273 4.85 15.34 12.17
CA LYS A 273 6.26 15.69 12.35
C LYS A 273 6.84 16.00 10.98
N LYS A 274 7.37 17.24 10.84
CA LYS A 274 8.06 17.67 9.61
C LYS A 274 9.37 16.91 9.44
#